data_53d0582a11449cb1067d4bf9c2a443e9
#
_entry.id   53d0582a11449cb1067d4bf9c2a443e9
#
_cell.length_a   1.000
_cell.length_b   1.000
_cell.length_c   1.000
_cell.angle_alpha   90.00
_cell.angle_beta   90.00
_cell.angle_gamma   90.00
#
_symmetry.space_group_name_H-M   'P 1'
#
loop_
_entity.id
_entity.type
_entity.pdbx_description
1 polymer ?
#
loop_
_entity_poly.entity_id
_entity_poly.type
_entity_poly.pdbx_seq_one_letter_code
_entity_poly.pdbx_strand_id
1 'polypeptide(L)'
;MTLNQRDDQQVTDNQLDDQQFTDGQGELWTSLRLRTQARIGLGRAGSALPTRHRLELQAAHAAARDAVHSPFDPDAVAARLTGTPVVRVRSAAPDRLTYLQRPDLGRRLNPVDRAHLPTGEWDVVFVVADGLSSRAVHEHAAALIRATAARLPSGTRVAPVVLAEQARVALGDDVAHAMGATAVVLLVGERPGMSAADSLGAYLTHRPVPGVTTDADRNCLSNIRPPLGLAYETAATKLVALLRGARELGRSGVELKDGSLPADGSLPADGRLPEGGASAGHGVL
;
A
#
# COMPACT_ATOMS: atom_id res chain seq x y z
N MET A 1 -15.08 0.08 -29.18
CA MET A 1 -15.44 -1.20 -28.54
C MET A 1 -15.84 -0.87 -27.12
N THR A 2 -17.14 -0.95 -26.82
CA THR A 2 -17.75 -0.53 -25.56
C THR A 2 -17.45 -1.55 -24.45
N LEU A 3 -17.40 -1.09 -23.18
CA LEU A 3 -17.12 -1.90 -21.98
C LEU A 3 -17.97 -3.20 -21.91
N ASN A 4 -19.21 -3.17 -22.39
CA ASN A 4 -20.10 -4.33 -22.43
C ASN A 4 -19.60 -5.51 -23.30
N GLN A 5 -18.85 -5.25 -24.38
CA GLN A 5 -18.36 -6.35 -25.24
C GLN A 5 -17.18 -7.12 -24.62
N ARG A 6 -16.46 -6.53 -23.66
CA ARG A 6 -15.38 -7.24 -22.94
C ARG A 6 -15.94 -8.14 -21.85
N ASP A 7 -17.01 -7.74 -21.18
CA ASP A 7 -17.65 -8.56 -20.15
C ASP A 7 -18.32 -9.78 -20.75
N ASP A 8 -19.00 -9.64 -21.92
CA ASP A 8 -19.64 -10.75 -22.62
C ASP A 8 -18.62 -11.78 -23.17
N GLN A 9 -17.43 -11.31 -23.60
CA GLN A 9 -16.37 -12.20 -24.09
C GLN A 9 -15.70 -12.97 -22.96
N GLN A 10 -15.55 -12.34 -21.79
CA GLN A 10 -14.98 -12.98 -20.60
C GLN A 10 -15.94 -14.01 -19.99
N VAL A 11 -17.26 -13.81 -20.10
CA VAL A 11 -18.29 -14.77 -19.70
C VAL A 11 -18.35 -15.98 -20.63
N THR A 12 -18.23 -15.77 -21.95
CA THR A 12 -18.20 -16.87 -22.95
C THR A 12 -16.95 -17.72 -22.86
N ASP A 13 -15.78 -17.11 -22.62
CA ASP A 13 -14.52 -17.84 -22.45
C ASP A 13 -14.50 -18.70 -21.17
N ASN A 14 -15.16 -18.22 -20.08
CA ASN A 14 -15.33 -19.03 -18.87
C ASN A 14 -16.27 -20.24 -19.07
N GLN A 15 -17.27 -20.13 -19.93
CA GLN A 15 -18.20 -21.24 -20.19
C GLN A 15 -17.55 -22.41 -20.96
N LEU A 16 -16.55 -22.15 -21.80
CA LEU A 16 -15.82 -23.20 -22.53
C LEU A 16 -14.90 -24.03 -21.63
N ASP A 17 -14.50 -23.49 -20.47
CA ASP A 17 -13.64 -24.18 -19.50
C ASP A 17 -14.40 -25.16 -18.61
N ASP A 18 -15.64 -24.86 -18.30
CA ASP A 18 -16.47 -25.68 -17.41
C ASP A 18 -16.87 -27.03 -18.04
N GLN A 19 -16.74 -27.18 -19.38
CA GLN A 19 -17.02 -28.44 -20.09
C GLN A 19 -16.02 -29.57 -19.77
N GLN A 20 -14.90 -29.28 -19.10
CA GLN A 20 -13.92 -30.32 -18.69
C GLN A 20 -14.13 -30.86 -17.27
N PHE A 21 -15.06 -30.30 -16.54
CA PHE A 21 -15.47 -30.78 -15.21
C PHE A 21 -16.85 -31.47 -15.32
N THR A 22 -17.09 -32.53 -14.56
CA THR A 22 -18.45 -33.02 -14.35
C THR A 22 -19.29 -31.90 -13.74
N ASP A 23 -20.54 -31.72 -14.20
CA ASP A 23 -21.42 -30.56 -13.99
C ASP A 23 -21.37 -29.91 -12.58
N GLY A 24 -21.29 -30.67 -11.51
CA GLY A 24 -21.21 -30.15 -10.15
C GLY A 24 -19.85 -29.58 -9.73
N GLN A 25 -18.75 -29.93 -10.41
CA GLN A 25 -17.42 -29.40 -10.09
C GLN A 25 -17.16 -28.04 -10.77
N GLY A 26 -17.74 -27.81 -11.95
CA GLY A 26 -17.65 -26.54 -12.67
C GLY A 26 -18.27 -25.40 -11.89
N GLU A 27 -19.48 -25.59 -11.38
CA GLU A 27 -20.19 -24.61 -10.55
C GLU A 27 -19.44 -24.25 -9.26
N LEU A 28 -18.85 -25.24 -8.59
CA LEU A 28 -18.06 -25.04 -7.39
C LEU A 28 -16.83 -24.15 -7.67
N TRP A 29 -16.07 -24.46 -8.72
CA TRP A 29 -14.89 -23.68 -9.09
C TRP A 29 -15.25 -22.27 -9.51
N THR A 30 -16.34 -22.08 -10.24
CA THR A 30 -16.84 -20.75 -10.63
C THR A 30 -17.19 -19.92 -9.40
N SER A 31 -17.93 -20.50 -8.44
CA SER A 31 -18.25 -19.84 -7.17
C SER A 31 -17.02 -19.47 -6.35
N LEU A 32 -16.01 -20.33 -6.31
CA LEU A 32 -14.76 -20.06 -5.58
C LEU A 32 -13.91 -19.00 -6.25
N ARG A 33 -13.84 -18.98 -7.60
CA ARG A 33 -13.10 -17.94 -8.36
C ARG A 33 -13.65 -16.54 -8.15
N LEU A 34 -14.95 -16.40 -7.93
CA LEU A 34 -15.57 -15.10 -7.60
C LEU A 34 -15.10 -14.52 -6.25
N ARG A 35 -14.53 -15.36 -5.37
CA ARG A 35 -14.13 -14.99 -4.01
C ARG A 35 -12.61 -14.81 -3.84
N THR A 36 -11.84 -15.08 -4.88
CA THR A 36 -10.37 -15.01 -4.81
C THR A 36 -9.76 -14.65 -6.16
N GLN A 37 -8.65 -13.92 -6.13
CA GLN A 37 -7.82 -13.66 -7.31
C GLN A 37 -6.81 -14.79 -7.56
N ALA A 38 -6.77 -15.82 -6.71
CA ALA A 38 -5.92 -16.97 -6.91
C ALA A 38 -6.36 -17.77 -8.13
N ARG A 39 -5.40 -18.29 -8.87
CA ARG A 39 -5.62 -19.16 -10.04
C ARG A 39 -5.95 -20.56 -9.57
N ILE A 40 -7.21 -20.84 -9.32
CA ILE A 40 -7.72 -22.11 -8.82
C ILE A 40 -8.61 -22.80 -9.85
N GLY A 41 -8.68 -24.13 -9.84
CA GLY A 41 -9.57 -24.92 -10.68
C GLY A 41 -9.36 -24.70 -12.18
N LEU A 42 -8.10 -24.58 -12.64
CA LEU A 42 -7.76 -24.18 -14.02
C LEU A 42 -7.96 -25.29 -15.07
N GLY A 43 -8.35 -26.48 -14.65
CA GLY A 43 -8.49 -27.64 -15.54
C GLY A 43 -7.15 -28.19 -16.03
N ARG A 44 -7.22 -29.14 -16.95
CA ARG A 44 -6.06 -29.83 -17.56
C ARG A 44 -6.28 -30.03 -19.05
N ALA A 45 -5.19 -30.00 -19.81
CA ALA A 45 -5.12 -30.48 -21.20
C ALA A 45 -4.22 -31.73 -21.19
N GLY A 46 -4.80 -32.92 -21.07
CA GLY A 46 -4.07 -34.15 -20.74
C GLY A 46 -3.42 -34.05 -19.36
N SER A 47 -2.10 -34.22 -19.27
CA SER A 47 -1.33 -34.07 -18.02
C SER A 47 -0.83 -32.62 -17.79
N ALA A 48 -1.07 -31.68 -18.72
CA ALA A 48 -0.53 -30.33 -18.71
C ALA A 48 -1.60 -29.29 -18.31
N LEU A 49 -1.12 -28.11 -17.94
CA LEU A 49 -1.96 -26.93 -17.79
C LEU A 49 -2.43 -26.46 -19.18
N PRO A 50 -3.71 -26.05 -19.37
CA PRO A 50 -4.18 -25.47 -20.62
C PRO A 50 -3.32 -24.30 -21.08
N THR A 51 -3.06 -24.18 -22.38
CA THR A 51 -2.12 -23.21 -22.96
C THR A 51 -2.45 -21.77 -22.57
N ARG A 52 -3.72 -21.39 -22.54
CA ARG A 52 -4.15 -20.04 -22.13
C ARG A 52 -3.70 -19.69 -20.71
N HIS A 53 -3.89 -20.58 -19.73
CA HIS A 53 -3.49 -20.36 -18.35
C HIS A 53 -1.97 -20.33 -18.19
N ARG A 54 -1.26 -21.10 -19.00
CA ARG A 54 0.20 -21.00 -19.08
C ARG A 54 0.65 -19.63 -19.58
N LEU A 55 0.01 -19.11 -20.62
CA LEU A 55 0.32 -17.77 -21.17
C LEU A 55 -0.04 -16.66 -20.16
N GLU A 56 -1.19 -16.73 -19.50
CA GLU A 56 -1.57 -15.81 -18.44
C GLU A 56 -0.56 -15.81 -17.29
N LEU A 57 -0.08 -16.99 -16.89
CA LEU A 57 0.93 -17.11 -15.84
C LEU A 57 2.25 -16.49 -16.26
N GLN A 58 2.69 -16.70 -17.50
CA GLN A 58 3.90 -16.10 -18.04
C GLN A 58 3.78 -14.57 -18.13
N ALA A 59 2.64 -14.04 -18.59
CA ALA A 59 2.37 -12.61 -18.63
C ALA A 59 2.38 -11.98 -17.20
N ALA A 60 1.75 -12.64 -16.25
CA ALA A 60 1.74 -12.20 -14.85
C ALA A 60 3.15 -12.20 -14.23
N HIS A 61 3.95 -13.21 -14.53
CA HIS A 61 5.35 -13.27 -14.09
C HIS A 61 6.20 -12.16 -14.73
N ALA A 62 6.02 -11.90 -16.03
CA ALA A 62 6.70 -10.80 -16.72
C ALA A 62 6.32 -9.44 -16.09
N ALA A 63 5.02 -9.20 -15.87
CA ALA A 63 4.53 -7.96 -15.24
C ALA A 63 5.09 -7.77 -13.82
N ALA A 64 5.17 -8.84 -13.01
CA ALA A 64 5.76 -8.78 -11.68
C ALA A 64 7.27 -8.47 -11.74
N ARG A 65 8.00 -9.08 -12.68
CA ARG A 65 9.42 -8.78 -12.90
C ARG A 65 9.64 -7.34 -13.33
N ASP A 66 8.85 -6.88 -14.29
CA ASP A 66 8.95 -5.51 -14.81
C ASP A 66 8.68 -4.48 -13.71
N ALA A 67 7.71 -4.73 -12.81
CA ALA A 67 7.43 -3.87 -11.67
C ALA A 67 8.63 -3.72 -10.72
N VAL A 68 9.44 -4.80 -10.53
CA VAL A 68 10.67 -4.74 -9.71
C VAL A 68 11.75 -3.87 -10.35
N HIS A 69 11.86 -3.91 -11.67
CA HIS A 69 12.93 -3.24 -12.42
C HIS A 69 12.54 -1.88 -12.98
N SER A 70 11.25 -1.53 -13.00
CA SER A 70 10.80 -0.22 -13.45
C SER A 70 11.40 0.90 -12.60
N PRO A 71 11.95 1.96 -13.23
CA PRO A 71 12.52 3.07 -12.51
C PRO A 71 11.43 3.83 -11.72
N PHE A 72 11.83 4.40 -10.60
CA PHE A 72 11.00 5.36 -9.88
C PHE A 72 11.16 6.73 -10.53
N ASP A 73 10.04 7.38 -10.81
CA ASP A 73 9.99 8.76 -11.30
C ASP A 73 9.38 9.67 -10.22
N PRO A 74 10.22 10.32 -9.41
CA PRO A 74 9.75 11.22 -8.36
C PRO A 74 9.04 12.45 -8.91
N ASP A 75 9.34 12.90 -10.15
CA ASP A 75 8.64 14.02 -10.78
C ASP A 75 7.20 13.69 -11.10
N ALA A 76 6.95 12.50 -11.62
CA ALA A 76 5.61 12.02 -11.90
C ALA A 76 4.74 11.91 -10.62
N VAL A 77 5.34 11.52 -9.49
CA VAL A 77 4.64 11.48 -8.21
C VAL A 77 4.40 12.89 -7.67
N ALA A 78 5.42 13.76 -7.71
CA ALA A 78 5.32 15.15 -7.26
C ALA A 78 4.23 15.92 -8.03
N ALA A 79 4.14 15.73 -9.35
CA ALA A 79 3.10 16.33 -10.19
C ALA A 79 1.67 15.97 -9.77
N ARG A 80 1.48 14.82 -9.12
CA ARG A 80 0.18 14.39 -8.57
C ARG A 80 -0.09 14.88 -7.15
N LEU A 81 0.90 15.47 -6.48
CA LEU A 81 0.82 16.04 -5.13
C LEU A 81 0.68 17.58 -5.19
N THR A 82 -0.15 18.07 -6.10
CA THR A 82 -0.35 19.52 -6.32
C THR A 82 -0.64 20.27 -5.02
N GLY A 83 0.06 21.38 -4.80
CA GLY A 83 -0.10 22.22 -3.61
C GLY A 83 0.56 21.66 -2.33
N THR A 84 1.23 20.50 -2.41
CA THR A 84 1.94 19.90 -1.26
C THR A 84 3.44 20.07 -1.47
N PRO A 85 4.17 20.66 -0.51
CA PRO A 85 5.63 20.73 -0.58
C PRO A 85 6.25 19.31 -0.62
N VAL A 86 7.25 19.12 -1.48
CA VAL A 86 7.90 17.85 -1.70
C VAL A 86 9.42 18.00 -1.53
N VAL A 87 10.04 17.01 -0.89
CA VAL A 87 11.50 16.89 -0.76
C VAL A 87 11.93 15.55 -1.31
N ARG A 88 13.09 15.48 -1.95
CA ARG A 88 13.64 14.24 -2.53
C ARG A 88 14.84 13.79 -1.73
N VAL A 89 14.91 12.48 -1.52
CA VAL A 89 16.04 11.84 -0.85
C VAL A 89 16.33 10.49 -1.50
N ARG A 90 17.53 9.99 -1.26
CA ARG A 90 17.95 8.65 -1.64
C ARG A 90 18.32 7.84 -0.40
N SER A 91 18.24 6.54 -0.51
CA SER A 91 18.86 5.67 0.47
C SER A 91 20.38 5.63 0.30
N ALA A 92 21.04 4.89 1.16
CA ALA A 92 22.48 4.61 1.02
C ALA A 92 22.79 3.62 -0.14
N ALA A 93 21.79 3.03 -0.78
CA ALA A 93 21.98 2.20 -1.97
C ALA A 93 22.20 3.10 -3.19
N PRO A 94 23.32 2.99 -3.92
CA PRO A 94 23.65 3.88 -5.04
C PRO A 94 22.82 3.61 -6.29
N ASP A 95 22.32 2.39 -6.45
CA ASP A 95 21.59 1.94 -7.64
C ASP A 95 20.61 0.80 -7.32
N ARG A 96 19.75 0.47 -8.30
CA ARG A 96 18.72 -0.56 -8.15
C ARG A 96 19.27 -1.95 -7.88
N LEU A 97 20.36 -2.33 -8.51
CA LEU A 97 20.97 -3.64 -8.32
C LEU A 97 21.50 -3.80 -6.88
N THR A 98 22.22 -2.81 -6.42
CA THR A 98 22.72 -2.76 -5.03
C THR A 98 21.57 -2.77 -4.03
N TYR A 99 20.50 -2.00 -4.28
CA TYR A 99 19.31 -2.00 -3.42
C TYR A 99 18.66 -3.39 -3.30
N LEU A 100 18.59 -4.15 -4.39
CA LEU A 100 18.02 -5.49 -4.38
C LEU A 100 18.91 -6.49 -3.65
N GLN A 101 20.22 -6.38 -3.79
CA GLN A 101 21.22 -7.29 -3.20
C GLN A 101 21.58 -6.93 -1.75
N ARG A 102 21.51 -5.65 -1.38
CA ARG A 102 21.93 -5.11 -0.09
C ARG A 102 20.77 -4.37 0.59
N PRO A 103 19.78 -5.13 1.13
CA PRO A 103 18.62 -4.53 1.78
C PRO A 103 18.94 -3.63 2.96
N ASP A 104 20.10 -3.80 3.59
CA ASP A 104 20.60 -2.96 4.67
C ASP A 104 20.87 -1.52 4.22
N LEU A 105 21.32 -1.31 2.97
CA LEU A 105 21.56 0.02 2.43
C LEU A 105 20.25 0.76 2.12
N GLY A 106 19.24 0.06 1.65
CA GLY A 106 17.91 0.65 1.41
C GLY A 106 17.16 1.08 2.69
N ARG A 107 17.63 0.64 3.85
CA ARG A 107 17.06 0.98 5.16
C ARG A 107 17.65 2.28 5.76
N ARG A 108 18.70 2.81 5.17
CA ARG A 108 19.44 3.98 5.69
C ARG A 108 19.30 5.15 4.73
N LEU A 109 19.08 6.31 5.29
CA LEU A 109 19.07 7.56 4.53
C LEU A 109 20.48 7.95 4.10
N ASN A 110 20.63 8.43 2.87
CA ASN A 110 21.89 8.99 2.41
C ASN A 110 22.31 10.18 3.30
N PRO A 111 23.54 10.21 3.84
CA PRO A 111 23.97 11.26 4.76
C PRO A 111 23.93 12.68 4.17
N VAL A 112 24.19 12.81 2.85
CA VAL A 112 24.13 14.11 2.17
C VAL A 112 22.69 14.59 2.09
N ASP A 113 21.78 13.72 1.67
CA ASP A 113 20.36 14.10 1.54
C ASP A 113 19.73 14.36 2.92
N ARG A 114 20.17 13.62 3.96
CA ARG A 114 19.76 13.88 5.36
C ARG A 114 20.03 15.33 5.82
N ALA A 115 21.18 15.88 5.46
CA ALA A 115 21.57 17.23 5.85
C ALA A 115 20.68 18.34 5.22
N HIS A 116 19.95 18.02 4.15
CA HIS A 116 19.08 18.95 3.44
C HIS A 116 17.60 18.80 3.81
N LEU A 117 17.25 17.87 4.70
CA LEU A 117 15.86 17.71 5.14
C LEU A 117 15.44 18.91 6.02
N PRO A 118 14.25 19.50 5.77
CA PRO A 118 13.74 20.57 6.59
C PRO A 118 13.38 20.04 7.98
N THR A 119 13.88 20.72 9.01
CA THR A 119 13.56 20.42 10.41
C THR A 119 12.40 21.26 10.90
N GLY A 120 11.58 20.71 11.80
CA GLY A 120 10.44 21.41 12.38
C GLY A 120 9.75 20.55 13.45
N GLU A 121 8.68 21.07 14.00
CA GLU A 121 7.82 20.33 14.92
C GLU A 121 6.63 19.77 14.15
N TRP A 122 6.80 18.61 13.55
CA TRP A 122 5.76 17.98 12.73
C TRP A 122 5.04 16.86 13.50
N ASP A 123 3.72 16.80 13.37
CA ASP A 123 2.94 15.70 13.94
C ASP A 123 3.08 14.44 13.09
N VAL A 124 3.17 14.60 11.76
CA VAL A 124 3.32 13.48 10.82
C VAL A 124 4.11 13.87 9.57
N VAL A 125 4.93 12.95 9.08
CA VAL A 125 5.56 13.01 7.75
C VAL A 125 5.11 11.84 6.90
N PHE A 126 4.75 12.12 5.64
CA PHE A 126 4.53 11.09 4.63
C PHE A 126 5.80 10.87 3.85
N VAL A 127 6.22 9.61 3.74
CA VAL A 127 7.36 9.19 2.92
C VAL A 127 6.85 8.27 1.83
N VAL A 128 7.17 8.55 0.58
CA VAL A 128 6.86 7.71 -0.58
C VAL A 128 8.14 7.03 -1.03
N ALA A 129 8.20 5.73 -0.87
CA ALA A 129 9.36 4.88 -1.18
C ALA A 129 9.05 3.95 -2.35
N ASP A 130 9.93 3.87 -3.34
CA ASP A 130 9.76 2.98 -4.50
C ASP A 130 9.62 1.50 -4.11
N GLY A 131 10.29 1.07 -3.06
CA GLY A 131 10.22 -0.30 -2.57
C GLY A 131 10.58 -1.33 -3.64
N LEU A 132 9.75 -2.35 -3.78
CA LEU A 132 9.89 -3.39 -4.80
C LEU A 132 8.94 -3.20 -6.00
N SER A 133 8.07 -2.16 -5.98
CA SER A 133 7.20 -1.80 -7.08
C SER A 133 7.05 -0.28 -7.18
N SER A 134 7.86 0.36 -8.01
CA SER A 134 7.69 1.79 -8.34
C SER A 134 6.31 2.07 -8.94
N ARG A 135 5.75 1.11 -9.68
CA ARG A 135 4.41 1.18 -10.25
C ARG A 135 3.35 1.44 -9.17
N ALA A 136 3.40 0.71 -8.05
CA ALA A 136 2.45 0.87 -6.96
C ALA A 136 2.44 2.31 -6.40
N VAL A 137 3.60 2.91 -6.20
CA VAL A 137 3.68 4.28 -5.68
C VAL A 137 3.26 5.31 -6.72
N HIS A 138 3.59 5.11 -7.99
CA HIS A 138 3.14 5.99 -9.07
C HIS A 138 1.61 5.99 -9.16
N GLU A 139 0.97 4.83 -9.06
CA GLU A 139 -0.48 4.70 -9.23
C GLU A 139 -1.24 5.16 -7.98
N HIS A 140 -0.78 4.85 -6.77
CA HIS A 140 -1.61 4.90 -5.57
C HIS A 140 -1.18 5.91 -4.50
N ALA A 141 0.12 6.27 -4.40
CA ALA A 141 0.63 7.03 -3.26
C ALA A 141 -0.04 8.41 -3.11
N ALA A 142 -0.13 9.19 -4.18
CA ALA A 142 -0.70 10.53 -4.13
C ALA A 142 -2.20 10.52 -3.76
N ALA A 143 -2.96 9.53 -4.26
CA ALA A 143 -4.37 9.40 -3.93
C ALA A 143 -4.57 9.07 -2.44
N LEU A 144 -3.77 8.15 -1.91
CA LEU A 144 -3.83 7.78 -0.49
C LEU A 144 -3.41 8.95 0.42
N ILE A 145 -2.36 9.69 0.07
CA ILE A 145 -1.93 10.88 0.84
C ILE A 145 -3.05 11.90 0.89
N ARG A 146 -3.68 12.24 -0.24
CA ARG A 146 -4.80 13.19 -0.27
C ARG A 146 -5.99 12.71 0.56
N ALA A 147 -6.37 11.45 0.42
CA ALA A 147 -7.47 10.86 1.18
C ALA A 147 -7.19 10.87 2.69
N THR A 148 -5.94 10.63 3.10
CA THR A 148 -5.52 10.66 4.50
C THR A 148 -5.46 12.09 5.03
N ALA A 149 -4.84 13.02 4.29
CA ALA A 149 -4.71 14.43 4.67
C ALA A 149 -6.08 15.11 4.89
N ALA A 150 -7.05 14.78 4.02
CA ALA A 150 -8.42 15.30 4.14
C ALA A 150 -9.16 14.83 5.42
N ARG A 151 -8.66 13.79 6.08
CA ARG A 151 -9.25 13.20 7.29
C ARG A 151 -8.46 13.48 8.57
N LEU A 152 -7.28 14.09 8.44
CA LEU A 152 -6.50 14.47 9.62
C LEU A 152 -7.25 15.55 10.43
N PRO A 153 -7.13 15.53 11.76
CA PRO A 153 -7.69 16.59 12.61
C PRO A 153 -7.19 17.98 12.22
N SER A 154 -8.06 18.99 12.35
CA SER A 154 -7.67 20.38 12.13
C SER A 154 -6.48 20.76 13.02
N GLY A 155 -5.51 21.49 12.43
CA GLY A 155 -4.30 21.89 13.13
C GLY A 155 -3.19 20.83 13.16
N THR A 156 -3.37 19.64 12.56
CA THR A 156 -2.29 18.66 12.39
C THR A 156 -1.18 19.27 11.52
N ARG A 157 0.05 19.33 12.06
CA ARG A 157 1.22 19.84 11.35
C ARG A 157 1.82 18.72 10.50
N VAL A 158 1.50 18.77 9.21
CA VAL A 158 2.01 17.82 8.23
C VAL A 158 3.30 18.34 7.61
N ALA A 159 4.36 17.57 7.67
CA ALA A 159 5.64 17.90 7.05
C ALA A 159 5.54 17.87 5.51
N PRO A 160 6.49 18.49 4.79
CA PRO A 160 6.67 18.22 3.37
C PRO A 160 6.75 16.73 3.08
N VAL A 161 6.10 16.26 1.99
CA VAL A 161 6.14 14.86 1.58
C VAL A 161 7.55 14.52 1.09
N VAL A 162 8.10 13.42 1.58
CA VAL A 162 9.43 12.96 1.18
C VAL A 162 9.31 11.86 0.13
N LEU A 163 9.91 12.08 -1.04
CA LEU A 163 10.04 11.06 -2.10
C LEU A 163 11.42 10.42 -1.96
N ALA A 164 11.45 9.12 -1.66
CA ALA A 164 12.65 8.39 -1.31
C ALA A 164 12.96 7.31 -2.35
N GLU A 165 14.09 7.44 -3.03
CA GLU A 165 14.57 6.48 -4.02
C GLU A 165 15.37 5.36 -3.38
N GLN A 166 15.21 4.13 -3.90
CA GLN A 166 15.88 2.91 -3.43
C GLN A 166 15.63 2.68 -1.93
N ALA A 167 14.40 2.95 -1.46
CA ALA A 167 14.08 3.01 -0.04
C ALA A 167 13.27 1.82 0.46
N ARG A 168 13.56 1.39 1.68
CA ARG A 168 12.81 0.39 2.45
C ARG A 168 12.17 1.03 3.66
N VAL A 169 11.28 0.30 4.32
CA VAL A 169 10.43 0.81 5.41
C VAL A 169 11.23 1.54 6.50
N ALA A 170 12.33 0.98 6.95
CA ALA A 170 13.12 1.57 8.05
C ALA A 170 13.82 2.91 7.70
N LEU A 171 13.92 3.27 6.41
CA LEU A 171 14.40 4.61 6.01
C LEU A 171 13.45 5.71 6.55
N GLY A 172 12.18 5.41 6.73
CA GLY A 172 11.21 6.34 7.32
C GLY A 172 11.59 6.79 8.73
N ASP A 173 12.29 5.95 9.50
CA ASP A 173 12.76 6.30 10.85
C ASP A 173 13.82 7.40 10.78
N ASP A 174 14.80 7.25 9.86
CA ASP A 174 15.83 8.26 9.63
C ASP A 174 15.22 9.60 9.18
N VAL A 175 14.23 9.55 8.28
CA VAL A 175 13.52 10.73 7.79
C VAL A 175 12.76 11.42 8.91
N ALA A 176 11.93 10.69 9.66
CA ALA A 176 11.13 11.27 10.75
C ALA A 176 12.03 11.89 11.82
N HIS A 177 13.10 11.20 12.21
CA HIS A 177 14.07 11.69 13.19
C HIS A 177 14.78 12.96 12.70
N ALA A 178 15.24 12.97 11.44
CA ALA A 178 15.93 14.13 10.85
C ALA A 178 15.03 15.35 10.71
N MET A 179 13.76 15.15 10.40
CA MET A 179 12.77 16.23 10.25
C MET A 179 12.14 16.69 11.57
N GLY A 180 12.30 15.94 12.67
CA GLY A 180 11.61 16.22 13.94
C GLY A 180 10.12 15.84 13.91
N ALA A 181 9.73 14.85 13.11
CA ALA A 181 8.36 14.40 13.02
C ALA A 181 8.03 13.35 14.10
N THR A 182 6.89 13.53 14.76
CA THR A 182 6.42 12.60 15.81
C THR A 182 6.01 11.24 15.24
N ALA A 183 5.41 11.22 14.05
CA ALA A 183 5.03 9.99 13.37
C ALA A 183 5.46 10.01 11.91
N VAL A 184 5.73 8.83 11.36
CA VAL A 184 5.93 8.62 9.93
C VAL A 184 4.89 7.66 9.39
N VAL A 185 4.32 8.02 8.24
CA VAL A 185 3.54 7.12 7.39
C VAL A 185 4.35 6.91 6.12
N LEU A 186 5.00 5.76 6.04
CA LEU A 186 5.79 5.40 4.87
C LEU A 186 4.94 4.55 3.92
N LEU A 187 4.76 5.06 2.70
CA LEU A 187 4.08 4.39 1.59
C LEU A 187 5.13 3.72 0.72
N VAL A 188 5.01 2.44 0.49
CA VAL A 188 6.03 1.67 -0.22
C VAL A 188 5.41 0.69 -1.21
N GLY A 189 6.01 0.58 -2.39
CA GLY A 189 5.67 -0.49 -3.32
C GLY A 189 6.03 -1.85 -2.75
N GLU A 190 5.03 -2.69 -2.55
CA GLU A 190 5.20 -4.05 -2.02
C GLU A 190 5.88 -4.97 -3.04
N ARG A 191 6.28 -6.17 -2.60
CA ARG A 191 6.81 -7.18 -3.52
C ARG A 191 5.75 -7.57 -4.54
N PRO A 192 6.00 -7.38 -5.85
CA PRO A 192 5.04 -7.73 -6.88
C PRO A 192 4.67 -9.21 -6.84
N GLY A 193 3.39 -9.48 -6.74
CA GLY A 193 2.81 -10.81 -6.87
C GLY A 193 2.26 -11.04 -8.27
N MET A 194 2.00 -12.32 -8.60
CA MET A 194 1.44 -12.72 -9.90
C MET A 194 0.02 -12.17 -10.12
N SER A 195 -0.70 -11.80 -9.08
CA SER A 195 -2.04 -11.19 -9.14
C SER A 195 -2.05 -9.74 -8.67
N ALA A 196 -0.92 -9.20 -8.20
CA ALA A 196 -0.80 -7.88 -7.59
C ALA A 196 0.60 -7.31 -7.84
N ALA A 197 0.85 -6.82 -9.04
CA ALA A 197 2.13 -6.19 -9.39
C ALA A 197 2.23 -4.73 -8.89
N ASP A 198 1.11 -4.16 -8.49
CA ASP A 198 0.87 -2.75 -8.15
C ASP A 198 0.41 -2.54 -6.70
N SER A 199 0.66 -3.49 -5.81
CA SER A 199 0.24 -3.38 -4.41
C SER A 199 1.06 -2.34 -3.66
N LEU A 200 0.37 -1.38 -2.99
CA LEU A 200 0.97 -0.40 -2.11
C LEU A 200 0.78 -0.81 -0.64
N GLY A 201 1.86 -0.74 0.13
CA GLY A 201 1.85 -0.86 1.58
C GLY A 201 1.99 0.51 2.25
N ALA A 202 1.32 0.70 3.39
CA ALA A 202 1.46 1.87 4.24
C ALA A 202 1.90 1.45 5.64
N TYR A 203 3.03 1.96 6.11
CA TYR A 203 3.61 1.63 7.40
C TYR A 203 3.61 2.86 8.31
N LEU A 204 2.90 2.75 9.43
CA LEU A 204 2.91 3.76 10.48
C LEU A 204 3.93 3.41 11.55
N THR A 205 4.77 4.38 11.92
CA THR A 205 5.65 4.29 13.07
C THR A 205 5.53 5.58 13.91
N HIS A 206 5.31 5.45 15.21
CA HIS A 206 5.22 6.56 16.14
C HIS A 206 6.54 6.70 16.92
N ARG A 207 7.11 7.91 16.95
CA ARG A 207 8.38 8.24 17.58
C ARG A 207 9.51 7.26 17.23
N PRO A 208 9.77 7.06 15.93
CA PRO A 208 10.80 6.13 15.51
C PRO A 208 12.18 6.58 15.98
N VAL A 209 13.01 5.60 16.38
CA VAL A 209 14.40 5.82 16.74
C VAL A 209 15.28 5.05 15.76
N PRO A 210 16.07 5.74 14.91
CA PRO A 210 16.94 5.11 13.93
C PRO A 210 17.84 4.02 14.54
N GLY A 211 17.85 2.83 13.93
CA GLY A 211 18.65 1.70 14.37
C GLY A 211 18.12 0.96 15.60
N VAL A 212 17.08 1.46 16.27
CA VAL A 212 16.46 0.84 17.45
C VAL A 212 15.05 0.31 17.10
N THR A 213 14.25 1.11 16.41
CA THR A 213 12.90 0.75 16.00
C THR A 213 12.91 -0.52 15.13
N THR A 214 12.06 -1.49 15.48
CA THR A 214 11.92 -2.79 14.82
C THR A 214 10.63 -2.86 14.02
N ASP A 215 10.44 -3.93 13.26
CA ASP A 215 9.20 -4.14 12.51
C ASP A 215 7.99 -4.41 13.43
N ALA A 216 8.21 -4.86 14.67
CA ALA A 216 7.18 -5.03 15.70
C ALA A 216 6.61 -3.69 16.22
N ASP A 217 7.36 -2.59 16.03
CA ASP A 217 6.96 -1.25 16.44
C ASP A 217 6.14 -0.51 15.35
N ARG A 218 5.80 -1.21 14.26
CA ARG A 218 5.10 -0.64 13.10
C ARG A 218 3.71 -1.24 12.92
N ASN A 219 2.75 -0.44 12.52
CA ASN A 219 1.48 -0.92 12.00
C ASN A 219 1.52 -0.86 10.46
N CYS A 220 0.97 -1.89 9.82
CA CYS A 220 0.98 -2.00 8.37
C CYS A 220 -0.44 -2.14 7.83
N LEU A 221 -0.75 -1.39 6.78
CA LEU A 221 -1.86 -1.63 5.87
C LEU A 221 -1.28 -2.09 4.55
N SER A 222 -1.70 -3.25 4.08
CA SER A 222 -1.20 -3.88 2.85
C SER A 222 -2.28 -3.95 1.78
N ASN A 223 -1.89 -4.25 0.56
CA ASN A 223 -2.78 -4.48 -0.58
C ASN A 223 -3.68 -3.27 -0.90
N ILE A 224 -3.13 -2.05 -0.81
CA ILE A 224 -3.83 -0.82 -1.19
C ILE A 224 -3.73 -0.68 -2.71
N ARG A 225 -4.79 -1.10 -3.43
CA ARG A 225 -4.85 -1.16 -4.90
C ARG A 225 -6.29 -1.30 -5.41
N PRO A 226 -7.11 -0.25 -5.33
CA PRO A 226 -8.48 -0.33 -5.82
C PRO A 226 -8.51 -0.59 -7.35
N PRO A 227 -9.54 -1.32 -7.86
CA PRO A 227 -10.67 -1.87 -7.12
C PRO A 227 -10.40 -3.27 -6.51
N LEU A 228 -9.23 -3.88 -6.78
CA LEU A 228 -8.93 -5.28 -6.46
C LEU A 228 -8.33 -5.49 -5.06
N GLY A 229 -8.06 -4.42 -4.32
CA GLY A 229 -7.52 -4.43 -2.96
C GLY A 229 -8.21 -3.40 -2.10
N LEU A 230 -7.50 -2.95 -1.05
CA LEU A 230 -8.01 -1.96 -0.10
C LEU A 230 -8.22 -0.60 -0.80
N ALA A 231 -9.41 -0.03 -0.66
CA ALA A 231 -9.74 1.30 -1.19
C ALA A 231 -9.01 2.41 -0.42
N TYR A 232 -8.76 3.54 -1.09
CA TYR A 232 -8.03 4.67 -0.48
C TYR A 232 -8.76 5.25 0.73
N GLU A 233 -10.07 5.40 0.64
CA GLU A 233 -10.91 5.95 1.72
C GLU A 233 -10.84 5.06 2.96
N THR A 234 -10.94 3.76 2.78
CA THR A 234 -10.83 2.77 3.85
C THR A 234 -9.43 2.79 4.47
N ALA A 235 -8.38 2.79 3.63
CA ALA A 235 -6.99 2.87 4.09
C ALA A 235 -6.73 4.18 4.86
N ALA A 236 -7.23 5.31 4.34
CA ALA A 236 -7.08 6.62 4.98
C ALA A 236 -7.78 6.68 6.35
N THR A 237 -9.01 6.15 6.46
CA THR A 237 -9.73 6.06 7.73
C THR A 237 -8.96 5.24 8.75
N LYS A 238 -8.42 4.08 8.34
CA LYS A 238 -7.58 3.25 9.22
C LYS A 238 -6.28 3.96 9.62
N LEU A 239 -5.59 4.62 8.69
CA LEU A 239 -4.36 5.36 8.98
C LEU A 239 -4.61 6.47 10.00
N VAL A 240 -5.70 7.24 9.86
CA VAL A 240 -6.04 8.32 10.81
C VAL A 240 -6.40 7.74 12.18
N ALA A 241 -7.15 6.65 12.23
CA ALA A 241 -7.45 5.97 13.49
C ALA A 241 -6.19 5.45 14.20
N LEU A 242 -5.27 4.84 13.43
CA LEU A 242 -3.97 4.38 13.95
C LEU A 242 -3.08 5.54 14.39
N LEU A 243 -3.02 6.65 13.65
CA LEU A 243 -2.26 7.86 14.06
C LEU A 243 -2.78 8.41 15.40
N ARG A 244 -4.11 8.50 15.55
CA ARG A 244 -4.74 8.94 16.79
C ARG A 244 -4.42 7.99 17.93
N GLY A 245 -4.66 6.69 17.75
CA GLY A 245 -4.40 5.68 18.77
C GLY A 245 -2.92 5.60 19.16
N ALA A 246 -2.00 5.76 18.19
CA ALA A 246 -0.57 5.80 18.47
C ALA A 246 -0.16 7.01 19.31
N ARG A 247 -0.80 8.17 19.07
CA ARG A 247 -0.59 9.38 19.89
C ARG A 247 -1.10 9.20 21.31
N GLU A 248 -2.28 8.60 21.49
CA GLU A 248 -2.89 8.32 22.79
C GLU A 248 -2.09 7.27 23.58
N LEU A 249 -1.66 6.20 22.92
CA LEU A 249 -0.88 5.12 23.52
C LEU A 249 0.61 5.50 23.74
N GLY A 250 1.10 6.53 23.02
CA GLY A 250 2.51 6.93 23.03
C GLY A 250 3.42 6.04 22.19
N ARG A 251 2.89 5.07 21.45
CA ARG A 251 3.63 4.10 20.59
C ARG A 251 2.75 3.50 19.50
N SER A 252 3.38 2.93 18.48
CA SER A 252 2.77 2.11 17.44
C SER A 252 3.16 0.64 17.59
N GLY A 253 2.80 -0.21 16.63
CA GLY A 253 3.18 -1.62 16.55
C GLY A 253 2.14 -2.56 17.14
N VAL A 254 2.60 -3.72 17.60
CA VAL A 254 1.75 -4.88 17.96
C VAL A 254 0.72 -4.61 19.04
N GLU A 255 0.97 -3.63 19.92
CA GLU A 255 0.05 -3.26 21.00
C GLU A 255 -1.02 -2.28 20.55
N LEU A 256 -0.84 -1.59 19.44
CA LEU A 256 -1.81 -0.69 18.87
C LEU A 256 -2.82 -1.46 18.01
N LYS A 257 -4.09 -1.44 18.41
CA LYS A 257 -5.17 -2.08 17.67
C LYS A 257 -5.86 -1.09 16.73
N ASP A 258 -6.41 -1.61 15.63
CA ASP A 258 -7.21 -0.83 14.69
C ASP A 258 -8.55 -0.45 15.34
N GLY A 259 -8.65 0.79 15.83
CA GLY A 259 -9.87 1.33 16.42
C GLY A 259 -10.87 1.89 15.39
N SER A 260 -10.69 1.65 14.10
CA SER A 260 -11.63 2.05 13.04
C SER A 260 -12.80 1.07 12.89
N LEU A 261 -12.67 -0.14 13.46
CA LEU A 261 -13.73 -1.15 13.46
C LEU A 261 -14.61 -0.99 14.71
N PRO A 262 -15.92 -1.35 14.64
CA PRO A 262 -16.77 -1.46 15.82
C PRO A 262 -16.16 -2.41 16.87
N ALA A 263 -16.38 -2.12 18.15
CA ALA A 263 -15.78 -2.88 19.25
C ALA A 263 -16.22 -4.36 19.28
N ASP A 264 -17.33 -4.70 18.63
CA ASP A 264 -17.87 -6.07 18.48
C ASP A 264 -17.25 -6.86 17.32
N GLY A 265 -16.35 -6.24 16.54
CA GLY A 265 -15.72 -6.88 15.38
C GLY A 265 -16.65 -7.14 14.20
N SER A 266 -17.89 -6.63 14.26
CA SER A 266 -18.84 -6.77 13.16
C SER A 266 -18.38 -5.94 11.95
N LEU A 267 -18.20 -6.60 10.80
CA LEU A 267 -18.06 -5.90 9.53
C LEU A 267 -19.48 -5.45 9.11
N PRO A 268 -19.65 -4.21 8.63
CA PRO A 268 -20.89 -3.80 8.01
C PRO A 268 -21.31 -4.78 6.92
N ALA A 269 -22.58 -5.10 6.83
CA ALA A 269 -23.12 -6.10 5.89
C ALA A 269 -22.83 -5.78 4.41
N ASP A 270 -22.52 -4.52 4.10
CA ASP A 270 -22.15 -3.99 2.79
C ASP A 270 -20.63 -3.90 2.55
N GLY A 271 -19.80 -4.33 3.51
CA GLY A 271 -18.34 -4.25 3.45
C GLY A 271 -17.78 -2.81 3.47
N ARG A 272 -18.62 -1.80 3.71
CA ARG A 272 -18.22 -0.39 3.84
C ARG A 272 -18.02 -0.04 5.31
N LEU A 273 -16.92 0.64 5.62
CA LEU A 273 -16.73 1.21 6.95
C LEU A 273 -17.69 2.41 7.14
N PRO A 274 -18.26 2.62 8.34
CA PRO A 274 -19.11 3.77 8.61
C PRO A 274 -18.36 5.07 8.28
N GLU A 275 -19.01 5.96 7.54
CA GLU A 275 -18.53 7.32 7.34
C GLU A 275 -18.42 7.98 8.73
N GLY A 276 -17.26 8.60 9.00
CA GLY A 276 -16.94 9.16 10.31
C GLY A 276 -18.02 10.14 10.78
N GLY A 277 -18.88 9.69 11.67
CA GLY A 277 -19.88 10.52 12.31
C GLY A 277 -19.18 11.60 13.14
N ALA A 278 -19.45 12.87 12.81
CA ALA A 278 -19.13 13.99 13.66
C ALA A 278 -19.76 13.73 15.05
N SER A 279 -18.95 13.55 16.07
CA SER A 279 -19.36 13.46 17.46
C SER A 279 -20.02 14.79 17.83
N ALA A 280 -21.36 14.77 17.88
CA ALA A 280 -22.11 15.85 18.50
C ALA A 280 -21.76 15.87 19.99
N GLY A 281 -21.18 16.98 20.43
CA GLY A 281 -20.89 17.22 21.84
C GLY A 281 -22.20 17.14 22.67
N HIS A 282 -22.18 16.27 23.64
CA HIS A 282 -23.09 16.38 24.78
C HIS A 282 -22.33 17.06 25.93
N GLY A 283 -22.61 18.35 26.07
CA GLY A 283 -22.34 19.03 27.31
C GLY A 283 -23.28 18.49 28.39
N VAL A 284 -22.74 18.14 29.53
CA VAL A 284 -23.47 18.11 30.82
C VAL A 284 -22.54 18.61 31.91
N LEU A 285 -22.96 19.75 32.47
CA LEU A 285 -22.73 20.30 33.85
C LEU A 285 -21.42 19.96 34.54
#